data_5f1328d6ed4995187c2e276d58f94f19
#
_entry.id   5f1328d6ed4995187c2e276d58f94f19
#
_cell.length_a   1.000
_cell.length_b   1.000
_cell.length_c   1.000
_cell.angle_alpha   90.00
_cell.angle_beta   90.00
_cell.angle_gamma   90.00
#
_symmetry.space_group_name_H-M   'P 1'
#
loop_
_entity.id
_entity.type
_entity.pdbx_description
1 polymer ?
#
loop_
_entity_poly.entity_id
_entity_poly.type
_entity_poly.pdbx_seq_one_letter_code
_entity_poly.pdbx_strand_id
1 'polypeptide(L)'
;MSPLQNTETRNIWDTPELICMICEFLDRKDRANMLCTSHHVFATILPVVWKDVGLQSVFHLIPGMNMRTESQRFYSYVFDFPDSADLTRFDFYAPFIKTLQVPGICVINNLPAEWAILTSSEAIAVKPLLPNLEHLKLDTSGPVEEIHIKWLSRFLCPGLLGFEMLPVSSRSDREDYYPWLDMNTSLYLIDQLSRACTRLKLLQVFPGETSLWPSGQREMMWNRIAELQHLRSLNFSGVKVYNELLNTLGRLPHLENLSFCANKNDPVTDDLPEFRVPLHVPDDSFPSLRNLYLQGLFEDTMNRLFKVPVLFRRPVRVTIIFMYQPFEYRLDMTERSNAIIECLSQNSPHLEDLTIGLLGKYGCFIVTRSAINAFRHMHLRYLSLTIVDFGSEVELEDFLASVPHLEVLDLGLQQLAPEVFQPFGSHLPKLGLLLFGTIDLENAKELLEKVEQQAASQPIVLCGQAFLEHQWRQPGVPYSPPSDESIYNVARYILSIWPNATYEIQRAPWNRMCHCGPDNAAVTRLNAAMESLRAMNVN
;
A
#
# COMPACT_ATOMS: atom_id res chain seq x y z
N MET A 1 0.28 63.01 -25.09
CA MET A 1 1.19 61.86 -25.11
C MET A 1 1.28 61.34 -23.66
N SER A 2 0.50 60.32 -23.33
CA SER A 2 0.55 59.69 -22.03
C SER A 2 1.82 58.80 -21.96
N PRO A 3 2.57 58.81 -20.85
CA PRO A 3 3.72 57.93 -20.70
C PRO A 3 3.23 56.49 -20.62
N LEU A 4 3.75 55.66 -21.51
CA LEU A 4 3.63 54.21 -21.45
C LEU A 4 4.11 53.77 -20.05
N GLN A 5 3.18 53.23 -19.25
CA GLN A 5 3.54 52.57 -18.01
C GLN A 5 4.48 51.42 -18.37
N ASN A 6 5.73 51.50 -17.91
CA ASN A 6 6.67 50.40 -17.89
C ASN A 6 6.05 49.26 -17.08
N THR A 7 5.41 48.32 -17.74
CA THR A 7 5.11 47.03 -17.14
C THR A 7 6.45 46.35 -16.90
N GLU A 8 6.97 46.48 -15.69
CA GLU A 8 8.09 45.67 -15.24
C GLU A 8 7.71 44.19 -15.47
N THR A 9 8.30 43.61 -16.47
CA THR A 9 8.23 42.16 -16.68
C THR A 9 8.88 41.49 -15.48
N ARG A 10 8.08 41.06 -14.51
CA ARG A 10 8.58 40.31 -13.35
C ARG A 10 9.29 39.07 -13.89
N ASN A 11 10.57 39.00 -13.58
CA ASN A 11 11.39 37.85 -13.95
C ASN A 11 10.90 36.64 -13.12
N ILE A 12 10.69 35.48 -13.75
CA ILE A 12 10.31 34.23 -13.08
C ILE A 12 11.27 33.91 -11.93
N TRP A 13 12.54 34.24 -12.10
CA TRP A 13 13.58 34.02 -11.11
C TRP A 13 13.51 34.94 -9.89
N ASP A 14 12.65 35.95 -9.89
CA ASP A 14 12.40 36.85 -8.75
C ASP A 14 11.17 36.42 -7.94
N THR A 15 10.49 35.33 -8.35
CA THR A 15 9.27 34.80 -7.70
C THR A 15 9.59 33.46 -7.01
N PRO A 16 9.81 33.46 -5.69
CA PRO A 16 10.22 32.25 -4.94
C PRO A 16 9.27 31.05 -5.13
N GLU A 17 7.96 31.31 -5.20
CA GLU A 17 6.93 30.28 -5.36
C GLU A 17 7.08 29.54 -6.70
N LEU A 18 7.35 30.28 -7.79
CA LEU A 18 7.55 29.70 -9.12
C LEU A 18 8.86 28.90 -9.19
N ILE A 19 9.91 29.41 -8.54
CA ILE A 19 11.19 28.71 -8.43
C ILE A 19 10.99 27.37 -7.69
N CYS A 20 10.27 27.38 -6.56
CA CYS A 20 9.96 26.16 -5.79
C CYS A 20 9.13 25.17 -6.62
N MET A 21 8.07 25.65 -7.30
CA MET A 21 7.26 24.81 -8.17
C MET A 21 8.09 24.16 -9.29
N ILE A 22 8.93 24.92 -9.97
CA ILE A 22 9.84 24.37 -10.99
C ILE A 22 10.74 23.30 -10.37
N CYS A 23 11.32 23.57 -9.20
CA CYS A 23 12.19 22.64 -8.49
C CYS A 23 11.47 21.31 -8.16
N GLU A 24 10.19 21.31 -7.85
CA GLU A 24 9.41 20.11 -7.54
C GLU A 24 9.26 19.16 -8.74
N PHE A 25 9.22 19.69 -9.97
CA PHE A 25 9.15 18.90 -11.20
C PHE A 25 10.50 18.38 -11.69
N LEU A 26 11.61 18.90 -11.15
CA LEU A 26 12.95 18.49 -11.55
C LEU A 26 13.35 17.16 -10.88
N ASP A 27 14.18 16.40 -11.54
CA ASP A 27 14.85 15.26 -10.92
C ASP A 27 15.91 15.70 -9.89
N ARG A 28 16.46 14.75 -9.12
CA ARG A 28 17.42 15.06 -8.06
C ARG A 28 18.70 15.72 -8.57
N LYS A 29 19.17 15.35 -9.76
CA LYS A 29 20.39 15.89 -10.37
C LYS A 29 20.16 17.33 -10.81
N ASP A 30 19.04 17.61 -11.44
CA ASP A 30 18.71 18.95 -11.91
C ASP A 30 18.40 19.90 -10.76
N ARG A 31 17.77 19.43 -9.67
CA ARG A 31 17.64 20.16 -8.42
C ARG A 31 19.00 20.57 -7.85
N ALA A 32 19.98 19.65 -7.84
CA ALA A 32 21.34 19.94 -7.39
C ALA A 32 22.05 20.97 -8.28
N ASN A 33 21.88 20.89 -9.60
CA ASN A 33 22.40 21.88 -10.55
C ASN A 33 21.78 23.26 -10.32
N MET A 34 20.48 23.31 -10.06
CA MET A 34 19.75 24.56 -9.81
C MET A 34 20.26 25.27 -8.53
N LEU A 35 20.65 24.52 -7.48
CA LEU A 35 21.29 25.10 -6.29
C LEU A 35 22.57 25.89 -6.61
N CYS A 36 23.25 25.58 -7.71
CA CYS A 36 24.51 26.22 -8.09
C CYS A 36 24.32 27.45 -8.99
N THR A 37 23.09 27.84 -9.36
CA THR A 37 22.86 28.91 -10.34
C THR A 37 23.02 30.32 -9.77
N SER A 38 22.47 30.59 -8.61
CA SER A 38 22.61 31.87 -7.91
C SER A 38 22.35 31.74 -6.41
N HIS A 39 22.84 32.69 -5.62
CA HIS A 39 22.61 32.73 -4.17
C HIS A 39 21.12 32.86 -3.82
N HIS A 40 20.35 33.63 -4.61
CA HIS A 40 18.91 33.78 -4.42
C HIS A 40 18.17 32.44 -4.67
N VAL A 41 18.45 31.79 -5.79
CA VAL A 41 17.87 30.48 -6.10
C VAL A 41 18.28 29.43 -5.07
N PHE A 42 19.56 29.40 -4.66
CA PHE A 42 20.04 28.53 -3.60
C PHE A 42 19.21 28.67 -2.32
N ALA A 43 19.09 29.90 -1.80
CA ALA A 43 18.35 30.15 -0.56
C ALA A 43 16.86 29.76 -0.68
N THR A 44 16.26 29.98 -1.86
CA THR A 44 14.85 29.70 -2.12
C THR A 44 14.55 28.21 -2.18
N ILE A 45 15.37 27.42 -2.90
CA ILE A 45 15.07 25.99 -3.13
C ILE A 45 15.71 25.06 -2.11
N LEU A 46 16.63 25.55 -1.28
CA LEU A 46 17.31 24.76 -0.26
C LEU A 46 16.33 23.94 0.62
N PRO A 47 15.23 24.53 1.15
CA PRO A 47 14.23 23.79 1.91
C PRO A 47 13.53 22.68 1.09
N VAL A 48 13.35 22.86 -0.22
CA VAL A 48 12.71 21.89 -1.09
C VAL A 48 13.65 20.70 -1.36
N VAL A 49 14.91 20.99 -1.64
CA VAL A 49 15.92 19.96 -1.97
C VAL A 49 16.26 19.09 -0.77
N TRP A 50 16.30 19.69 0.43
CA TRP A 50 16.66 18.99 1.67
C TRP A 50 15.46 18.48 2.47
N LYS A 51 14.24 18.69 1.98
CA LYS A 51 13.02 18.24 2.65
C LYS A 51 12.99 16.73 2.86
N ASP A 52 13.28 15.96 1.79
CA ASP A 52 13.20 14.51 1.78
C ASP A 52 14.57 13.92 1.44
N VAL A 53 15.25 13.36 2.41
CA VAL A 53 16.63 12.89 2.25
C VAL A 53 16.84 11.50 2.85
N GLY A 54 17.79 10.76 2.25
CA GLY A 54 18.33 9.55 2.85
C GLY A 54 19.43 9.85 3.84
N LEU A 55 19.58 9.00 4.85
CA LEU A 55 20.60 9.10 5.89
C LEU A 55 22.01 9.31 5.33
N GLN A 56 22.34 8.64 4.22
CA GLN A 56 23.62 8.78 3.52
C GLN A 56 23.91 10.24 3.15
N SER A 57 22.92 10.93 2.59
CA SER A 57 23.08 12.33 2.19
C SER A 57 23.32 13.24 3.40
N VAL A 58 22.67 12.92 4.51
CA VAL A 58 22.82 13.66 5.78
C VAL A 58 24.22 13.47 6.35
N PHE A 59 24.72 12.24 6.37
CA PHE A 59 26.03 11.93 6.92
C PHE A 59 27.18 12.41 6.04
N HIS A 60 27.00 12.51 4.73
CA HIS A 60 27.97 13.14 3.83
C HIS A 60 28.20 14.65 4.07
N LEU A 61 27.35 15.29 4.87
CA LEU A 61 27.60 16.68 5.32
C LEU A 61 28.72 16.77 6.34
N ILE A 62 29.10 15.65 6.96
CA ILE A 62 30.15 15.60 7.99
C ILE A 62 31.47 15.30 7.31
N PRO A 63 32.44 16.24 7.31
CA PRO A 63 33.74 16.05 6.70
C PRO A 63 34.48 14.85 7.31
N GLY A 64 35.12 14.05 6.47
CA GLY A 64 35.86 12.86 6.91
C GLY A 64 34.99 11.63 7.21
N MET A 65 33.67 11.73 7.08
CA MET A 65 32.77 10.57 7.16
C MET A 65 33.12 9.58 6.06
N ASN A 66 33.35 8.34 6.44
CA ASN A 66 33.54 7.24 5.50
C ASN A 66 32.31 6.33 5.49
N MET A 67 31.79 6.10 4.29
CA MET A 67 30.67 5.19 4.08
C MET A 67 31.11 4.05 3.19
N ARG A 68 30.92 2.83 3.65
CA ARG A 68 31.15 1.62 2.87
C ARG A 68 29.91 0.75 2.86
N THR A 69 29.72 0.04 1.77
CA THR A 69 28.66 -0.93 1.63
C THR A 69 29.27 -2.32 1.80
N GLU A 70 28.83 -3.06 2.79
CA GLU A 70 29.22 -4.46 2.96
C GLU A 70 28.17 -5.33 2.27
N SER A 71 28.59 -5.97 1.16
CA SER A 71 27.71 -6.80 0.36
C SER A 71 28.00 -8.28 0.57
N GLN A 72 27.27 -8.97 1.42
CA GLN A 72 27.30 -10.44 1.31
C GLN A 72 25.92 -11.07 1.05
N ARG A 73 24.84 -10.55 1.61
CA ARG A 73 23.46 -11.02 1.35
C ARG A 73 22.41 -9.92 1.52
N PHE A 74 22.74 -8.90 2.32
CA PHE A 74 21.91 -7.74 2.57
C PHE A 74 22.79 -6.50 2.40
N TYR A 75 22.27 -5.45 1.79
CA TYR A 75 23.00 -4.18 1.67
C TYR A 75 23.10 -3.54 3.06
N SER A 76 24.21 -3.81 3.75
CA SER A 76 24.54 -3.15 5.02
C SER A 76 25.40 -1.92 4.74
N TYR A 77 25.05 -0.82 5.37
CA TYR A 77 25.84 0.40 5.32
C TYR A 77 26.64 0.51 6.61
N VAL A 78 27.94 0.71 6.47
CA VAL A 78 28.83 1.01 7.60
C VAL A 78 29.23 2.47 7.50
N PHE A 79 28.94 3.21 8.54
CA PHE A 79 29.29 4.62 8.69
C PHE A 79 30.38 4.75 9.75
N ASP A 80 31.57 5.14 9.33
CA ASP A 80 32.71 5.40 10.21
C ASP A 80 32.86 6.91 10.38
N PHE A 81 32.57 7.41 11.57
CA PHE A 81 32.75 8.82 11.91
C PHE A 81 34.22 9.13 12.18
N PRO A 82 34.72 10.32 11.82
CA PRO A 82 36.05 10.77 12.22
C PRO A 82 36.12 11.03 13.72
N ASP A 83 37.30 10.88 14.34
CA ASP A 83 37.51 11.10 15.78
C ASP A 83 37.12 12.51 16.22
N SER A 84 37.23 13.49 15.33
CA SER A 84 36.76 14.87 15.53
C SER A 84 35.86 15.26 14.37
N ALA A 85 34.53 15.15 14.55
CA ALA A 85 33.56 15.50 13.52
C ALA A 85 33.26 17.00 13.53
N ASP A 86 33.45 17.68 12.39
CA ASP A 86 32.92 19.03 12.19
C ASP A 86 31.44 18.95 11.78
N LEU A 87 30.56 19.35 12.66
CA LEU A 87 29.11 19.31 12.46
C LEU A 87 28.54 20.60 11.86
N THR A 88 29.36 21.61 11.54
CA THR A 88 28.91 22.93 11.07
C THR A 88 27.99 22.84 9.85
N ARG A 89 28.37 22.03 8.87
CA ARG A 89 27.52 21.83 7.69
C ARG A 89 26.26 21.03 8.01
N PHE A 90 26.36 20.00 8.84
CA PHE A 90 25.21 19.23 9.30
C PHE A 90 24.19 20.16 9.98
N ASP A 91 24.63 20.97 10.95
CA ASP A 91 23.76 21.90 11.70
C ASP A 91 23.10 22.94 10.80
N PHE A 92 23.77 23.36 9.73
CA PHE A 92 23.20 24.28 8.74
C PHE A 92 22.04 23.64 7.95
N TYR A 93 22.17 22.38 7.54
CA TYR A 93 21.15 21.70 6.72
C TYR A 93 20.07 20.99 7.54
N ALA A 94 20.35 20.57 8.76
CA ALA A 94 19.45 19.82 9.63
C ALA A 94 18.05 20.46 9.79
N PRO A 95 17.88 21.79 9.90
CA PRO A 95 16.56 22.41 10.03
C PRO A 95 15.65 22.28 8.79
N PHE A 96 16.19 21.97 7.62
CA PHE A 96 15.41 21.84 6.38
C PHE A 96 14.87 20.42 6.17
N ILE A 97 15.37 19.44 6.94
CA ILE A 97 15.01 18.03 6.79
C ILE A 97 13.68 17.79 7.49
N LYS A 98 12.68 17.33 6.71
CA LYS A 98 11.35 16.97 7.21
C LYS A 98 11.09 15.47 7.13
N THR A 99 11.66 14.79 6.12
CA THR A 99 11.57 13.34 5.96
C THR A 99 12.97 12.75 5.91
N LEU A 100 13.24 11.80 6.79
CA LEU A 100 14.49 11.04 6.80
C LEU A 100 14.20 9.57 6.45
N GLN A 101 14.82 9.08 5.39
CA GLN A 101 14.84 7.66 5.06
C GLN A 101 16.14 7.03 5.54
N VAL A 102 16.01 6.03 6.40
CA VAL A 102 17.12 5.31 7.00
C VAL A 102 17.17 3.91 6.40
N PRO A 103 18.30 3.45 5.86
CA PRO A 103 18.44 2.07 5.43
C PRO A 103 18.41 1.12 6.64
N GLY A 104 17.79 -0.03 6.46
CA GLY A 104 17.47 -0.95 7.55
C GLY A 104 18.65 -1.55 8.28
N ILE A 105 19.78 -1.76 7.58
CA ILE A 105 21.00 -2.25 8.20
C ILE A 105 22.05 -1.15 8.12
N CYS A 106 22.28 -0.52 9.27
CA CYS A 106 23.30 0.48 9.43
C CYS A 106 24.19 0.14 10.62
N VAL A 107 25.46 -0.07 10.40
CA VAL A 107 26.47 -0.13 11.46
C VAL A 107 27.08 1.26 11.58
N ILE A 108 27.08 1.81 12.77
CA ILE A 108 27.64 3.13 13.04
C ILE A 108 28.80 2.99 14.00
N ASN A 109 29.99 3.34 13.54
CA ASN A 109 31.21 3.30 14.31
C ASN A 109 31.64 4.73 14.70
N ASN A 110 32.29 4.85 15.85
CA ASN A 110 32.92 6.09 16.33
C ASN A 110 31.95 7.29 16.33
N LEU A 111 30.72 7.08 16.85
CA LEU A 111 29.77 8.18 17.02
C LEU A 111 30.43 9.39 17.71
N PRO A 112 30.23 10.63 17.22
CA PRO A 112 30.70 11.83 17.91
C PRO A 112 30.29 11.83 19.39
N ALA A 113 31.19 12.23 20.28
CA ALA A 113 30.92 12.21 21.72
C ALA A 113 29.65 12.97 22.11
N GLU A 114 29.36 14.06 21.41
CA GLU A 114 28.13 14.87 21.57
C GLU A 114 26.87 14.07 21.20
N TRP A 115 26.99 13.14 20.28
CA TRP A 115 25.90 12.25 19.90
C TRP A 115 25.84 10.98 20.77
N ALA A 116 26.99 10.53 21.29
CA ALA A 116 27.08 9.34 22.14
C ALA A 116 26.46 9.55 23.55
N ILE A 117 26.61 10.73 24.13
CA ILE A 117 26.05 11.10 25.44
C ILE A 117 24.52 10.97 25.46
N LEU A 118 23.90 11.10 24.30
CA LEU A 118 22.46 10.98 24.15
C LEU A 118 21.92 9.55 24.28
N THR A 119 22.75 8.51 24.46
CA THR A 119 22.28 7.10 24.63
C THR A 119 21.78 6.75 26.03
N SER A 120 21.95 7.63 27.03
CA SER A 120 21.40 7.42 28.36
C SER A 120 19.91 7.79 28.41
N SER A 121 19.12 7.03 29.19
CA SER A 121 17.67 7.18 29.30
C SER A 121 17.19 8.55 29.81
N GLU A 122 18.10 9.38 30.30
CA GLU A 122 17.82 10.73 30.83
C GLU A 122 17.79 11.81 29.74
N ALA A 123 18.13 11.47 28.50
CA ALA A 123 18.45 12.43 27.43
C ALA A 123 17.26 12.93 26.60
N ILE A 124 16.02 12.70 27.01
CA ILE A 124 14.82 13.23 26.31
C ILE A 124 14.80 14.77 26.26
N ALA A 125 15.59 15.42 27.12
CA ALA A 125 15.71 16.89 27.18
C ALA A 125 16.77 17.47 26.22
N VAL A 126 17.45 16.64 25.45
CA VAL A 126 18.53 17.09 24.56
C VAL A 126 17.97 17.53 23.20
N LYS A 127 18.54 18.59 22.65
CA LYS A 127 18.19 19.13 21.32
C LYS A 127 18.20 18.01 20.27
N PRO A 128 17.08 17.77 19.57
CA PRO A 128 17.01 16.72 18.54
C PRO A 128 17.98 17.03 17.41
N LEU A 129 18.60 16.00 16.83
CA LEU A 129 19.54 16.15 15.72
C LEU A 129 18.89 16.80 14.49
N LEU A 130 17.63 16.47 14.22
CA LEU A 130 16.83 17.03 13.14
C LEU A 130 15.59 17.71 13.75
N PRO A 131 15.67 19.00 14.09
CA PRO A 131 14.63 19.66 14.90
C PRO A 131 13.26 19.77 14.24
N ASN A 132 13.21 19.76 12.91
CA ASN A 132 11.99 19.89 12.11
C ASN A 132 11.57 18.59 11.42
N LEU A 133 12.08 17.45 11.89
CA LEU A 133 11.72 16.15 11.32
C LEU A 133 10.24 15.85 11.56
N GLU A 134 9.53 15.59 10.48
CA GLU A 134 8.10 15.24 10.46
C GLU A 134 7.88 13.75 10.21
N HIS A 135 8.72 13.11 9.38
CA HIS A 135 8.61 11.69 9.02
C HIS A 135 9.94 10.97 9.11
N LEU A 136 9.95 9.84 9.80
CA LEU A 136 11.08 8.94 9.91
C LEU A 136 10.71 7.59 9.29
N LYS A 137 11.39 7.21 8.21
CA LYS A 137 11.15 5.99 7.44
C LYS A 137 12.34 5.06 7.59
N LEU A 138 12.11 3.86 8.06
CA LEU A 138 13.10 2.80 8.17
C LEU A 138 12.91 1.80 7.04
N ASP A 139 13.87 1.77 6.11
CA ASP A 139 13.91 0.74 5.06
C ASP A 139 14.49 -0.54 5.67
N THR A 140 13.69 -1.57 5.71
CA THR A 140 13.98 -2.79 6.45
C THR A 140 14.42 -3.92 5.55
N SER A 141 15.36 -3.67 4.66
CA SER A 141 15.94 -4.67 3.76
C SER A 141 16.69 -5.83 4.46
N GLY A 142 16.70 -5.86 5.78
CA GLY A 142 17.34 -6.92 6.58
C GLY A 142 16.83 -6.96 8.03
N PRO A 143 17.40 -7.84 8.86
CA PRO A 143 17.03 -7.93 10.27
C PRO A 143 17.30 -6.60 10.98
N VAL A 144 16.31 -6.11 11.72
CA VAL A 144 16.44 -4.90 12.52
C VAL A 144 16.83 -5.30 13.94
N GLU A 145 18.06 -5.02 14.32
CA GLU A 145 18.58 -5.32 15.64
C GLU A 145 18.32 -4.15 16.61
N GLU A 146 18.33 -4.44 17.91
CA GLU A 146 18.12 -3.45 18.96
C GLU A 146 19.05 -2.23 18.85
N ILE A 147 20.31 -2.45 18.45
CA ILE A 147 21.27 -1.37 18.28
C ILE A 147 20.84 -0.38 17.19
N HIS A 148 20.19 -0.86 16.14
CA HIS A 148 19.66 0.01 15.06
C HIS A 148 18.55 0.91 15.58
N ILE A 149 17.66 0.40 16.42
CA ILE A 149 16.58 1.18 17.02
C ILE A 149 17.12 2.18 18.05
N LYS A 150 18.13 1.79 18.83
CA LYS A 150 18.73 2.70 19.82
C LYS A 150 19.32 3.95 19.19
N TRP A 151 20.01 3.85 18.06
CA TRP A 151 20.53 5.05 17.43
C TRP A 151 19.44 5.82 16.64
N LEU A 152 18.42 5.16 16.11
CA LEU A 152 17.27 5.81 15.50
C LEU A 152 16.54 6.73 16.47
N SER A 153 16.50 6.39 17.76
CA SER A 153 15.87 7.21 18.80
C SER A 153 16.44 8.64 18.88
N ARG A 154 17.64 8.87 18.29
CA ARG A 154 18.27 10.20 18.18
C ARG A 154 17.55 11.18 17.28
N PHE A 155 16.78 10.65 16.33
CA PHE A 155 15.98 11.45 15.40
C PHE A 155 14.55 11.67 15.90
N LEU A 156 14.16 11.04 17.02
CA LEU A 156 12.85 11.25 17.59
C LEU A 156 12.75 12.66 18.16
N CYS A 157 11.68 13.36 17.79
CA CYS A 157 11.45 14.74 18.22
C CYS A 157 9.95 14.99 18.42
N PRO A 158 9.57 16.01 19.21
CA PRO A 158 8.16 16.36 19.43
C PRO A 158 7.39 16.73 18.16
N GLY A 159 8.11 17.15 17.11
CA GLY A 159 7.55 17.50 15.80
C GLY A 159 7.22 16.29 14.92
N LEU A 160 7.66 15.08 15.28
CA LEU A 160 7.48 13.89 14.45
C LEU A 160 6.00 13.54 14.32
N LEU A 161 5.54 13.46 13.06
CA LEU A 161 4.17 13.12 12.70
C LEU A 161 4.02 11.67 12.23
N GLY A 162 5.08 11.07 11.68
CA GLY A 162 5.07 9.71 11.15
C GLY A 162 6.33 8.92 11.44
N PHE A 163 6.15 7.68 11.86
CA PHE A 163 7.19 6.66 11.94
C PHE A 163 6.75 5.44 11.13
N GLU A 164 7.55 5.07 10.13
CA GLU A 164 7.20 4.02 9.19
C GLU A 164 8.34 3.01 9.03
N MET A 165 8.07 1.74 9.29
CA MET A 165 8.92 0.64 8.86
C MET A 165 8.45 0.19 7.47
N LEU A 166 9.28 0.41 6.45
CA LEU A 166 8.91 0.08 5.08
C LEU A 166 9.20 -1.40 4.82
N PRO A 167 8.26 -2.14 4.21
CA PRO A 167 8.51 -3.52 3.84
C PRO A 167 9.61 -3.59 2.79
N VAL A 168 10.38 -4.67 2.83
CA VAL A 168 11.38 -4.93 1.81
C VAL A 168 10.69 -5.11 0.47
N SER A 169 10.86 -4.16 -0.42
CA SER A 169 10.58 -4.40 -1.83
C SER A 169 11.66 -5.34 -2.39
N SER A 170 11.54 -6.64 -2.08
CA SER A 170 12.48 -7.61 -2.65
C SER A 170 12.32 -7.62 -4.16
N ARG A 171 13.41 -7.33 -4.88
CA ARG A 171 13.49 -7.48 -6.35
C ARG A 171 13.37 -8.94 -6.81
N SER A 172 13.26 -9.87 -5.89
CA SER A 172 13.08 -11.30 -6.15
C SER A 172 11.66 -11.70 -5.74
N ASP A 173 11.05 -12.61 -6.47
CA ASP A 173 9.72 -13.22 -6.33
C ASP A 173 9.34 -13.75 -4.92
N ARG A 174 9.97 -13.25 -3.90
CA ARG A 174 9.71 -13.57 -2.51
C ARG A 174 8.79 -12.51 -1.95
N GLU A 175 7.64 -12.97 -1.51
CA GLU A 175 6.57 -12.27 -0.80
C GLU A 175 7.10 -11.19 0.15
N ASP A 176 6.39 -10.07 0.26
CA ASP A 176 6.72 -8.94 1.11
C ASP A 176 7.15 -9.41 2.50
N TYR A 177 8.43 -9.27 2.78
CA TYR A 177 8.99 -9.65 4.06
C TYR A 177 8.88 -8.43 4.98
N TYR A 178 7.94 -8.49 5.91
CA TYR A 178 7.85 -7.47 6.95
C TYR A 178 8.98 -7.69 7.97
N PRO A 179 9.72 -6.66 8.29
CA PRO A 179 10.79 -6.75 9.29
C PRO A 179 10.17 -6.87 10.67
N TRP A 180 10.60 -7.90 11.37
CA TRP A 180 10.12 -8.12 12.73
C TRP A 180 11.09 -7.52 13.74
N LEU A 181 10.50 -6.80 14.69
CA LEU A 181 11.22 -6.40 15.89
C LEU A 181 11.01 -7.46 16.97
N ASP A 182 12.09 -7.87 17.63
CA ASP A 182 11.95 -8.65 18.85
C ASP A 182 11.19 -7.85 19.93
N MET A 183 10.79 -8.55 20.99
CA MET A 183 9.97 -7.99 22.05
C MET A 183 10.62 -6.76 22.71
N ASN A 184 11.89 -6.86 23.12
CA ASN A 184 12.57 -5.79 23.84
C ASN A 184 12.76 -4.56 22.97
N THR A 185 13.15 -4.77 21.72
CA THR A 185 13.30 -3.73 20.70
C THR A 185 11.97 -3.03 20.42
N SER A 186 10.88 -3.79 20.31
CA SER A 186 9.53 -3.23 20.10
C SER A 186 9.07 -2.37 21.28
N LEU A 187 9.23 -2.89 22.49
CA LEU A 187 8.88 -2.16 23.72
C LEU A 187 9.70 -0.88 23.87
N TYR A 188 11.01 -0.98 23.64
CA TYR A 188 11.90 0.18 23.69
C TYR A 188 11.46 1.24 22.67
N LEU A 189 11.25 0.85 21.42
CA LEU A 189 10.85 1.78 20.35
C LEU A 189 9.53 2.48 20.68
N ILE A 190 8.51 1.72 21.07
CA ILE A 190 7.18 2.28 21.36
C ILE A 190 7.23 3.18 22.60
N ASP A 191 8.01 2.82 23.63
CA ASP A 191 8.22 3.66 24.81
C ASP A 191 8.89 4.99 24.43
N GLN A 192 9.92 4.95 23.57
CA GLN A 192 10.58 6.17 23.11
C GLN A 192 9.65 7.04 22.25
N LEU A 193 8.89 6.44 21.34
CA LEU A 193 7.92 7.16 20.50
C LEU A 193 6.82 7.81 21.34
N SER A 194 6.25 7.11 22.33
CA SER A 194 5.18 7.66 23.18
C SER A 194 5.66 8.85 24.01
N ARG A 195 6.90 8.82 24.48
CA ARG A 195 7.49 9.90 25.28
C ARG A 195 7.94 11.10 24.46
N ALA A 196 8.60 10.83 23.33
CA ALA A 196 9.24 11.87 22.53
C ALA A 196 8.32 12.49 21.47
N CYS A 197 7.36 11.73 20.94
CA CYS A 197 6.61 12.08 19.72
C CYS A 197 5.09 12.22 20.02
N THR A 198 4.73 13.14 20.91
CA THR A 198 3.34 13.31 21.38
C THR A 198 2.35 13.69 20.28
N ARG A 199 2.83 14.16 19.12
CA ARG A 199 2.01 14.56 17.95
C ARG A 199 1.95 13.50 16.85
N LEU A 200 2.42 12.29 17.13
CA LEU A 200 2.49 11.21 16.15
C LEU A 200 1.10 10.88 15.60
N LYS A 201 0.97 10.90 14.27
CA LYS A 201 -0.27 10.61 13.53
C LYS A 201 -0.22 9.29 12.79
N LEU A 202 0.97 8.85 12.39
CA LEU A 202 1.19 7.62 11.64
C LEU A 202 2.23 6.77 12.35
N LEU A 203 1.86 5.55 12.68
CA LEU A 203 2.75 4.55 13.26
C LEU A 203 2.65 3.25 12.48
N GLN A 204 3.77 2.85 11.87
CA GLN A 204 3.90 1.56 11.21
C GLN A 204 5.04 0.79 11.83
N VAL A 205 4.71 -0.24 12.59
CA VAL A 205 5.66 -1.10 13.31
C VAL A 205 5.21 -2.55 13.27
N PHE A 206 6.17 -3.46 13.26
CA PHE A 206 5.91 -4.89 13.14
C PHE A 206 6.57 -5.66 14.30
N PRO A 207 5.98 -5.66 15.51
CA PRO A 207 6.44 -6.51 16.59
C PRO A 207 6.29 -7.98 16.21
N GLY A 208 7.35 -8.76 16.36
CA GLY A 208 7.32 -10.20 16.10
C GLY A 208 6.78 -10.98 17.30
N GLU A 209 6.18 -12.14 16.99
CA GLU A 209 5.82 -13.18 17.97
C GLU A 209 5.11 -12.66 19.25
N THR A 210 4.24 -11.65 19.12
CA THR A 210 3.55 -11.05 20.28
C THR A 210 2.77 -12.07 21.12
N SER A 211 2.46 -13.22 20.53
CA SER A 211 1.81 -14.34 21.23
C SER A 211 2.65 -14.98 22.31
N LEU A 212 3.97 -14.93 22.15
CA LEU A 212 4.92 -15.50 23.11
C LEU A 212 5.30 -14.50 24.23
N TRP A 213 4.83 -13.25 24.13
CA TRP A 213 5.16 -12.25 25.12
C TRP A 213 4.40 -12.46 26.44
N PRO A 214 5.04 -12.30 27.58
CA PRO A 214 4.36 -12.26 28.85
C PRO A 214 3.26 -11.20 28.88
N SER A 215 2.12 -11.48 29.50
CA SER A 215 0.96 -10.59 29.53
C SER A 215 1.31 -9.17 30.03
N GLY A 216 2.12 -9.03 31.05
CA GLY A 216 2.53 -7.71 31.56
C GLY A 216 3.34 -6.88 30.59
N GLN A 217 4.11 -7.51 29.70
CA GLN A 217 4.87 -6.79 28.66
C GLN A 217 3.96 -6.35 27.51
N ARG A 218 3.01 -7.20 27.11
CA ARG A 218 1.95 -6.82 26.15
C ARG A 218 1.16 -5.63 26.67
N GLU A 219 0.69 -5.69 27.91
CA GLU A 219 -0.05 -4.60 28.56
C GLU A 219 0.76 -3.29 28.58
N MET A 220 2.04 -3.37 28.92
CA MET A 220 2.92 -2.19 28.89
C MET A 220 2.98 -1.56 27.47
N MET A 221 3.11 -2.38 26.43
CA MET A 221 3.13 -1.89 25.05
C MET A 221 1.81 -1.20 24.68
N TRP A 222 0.66 -1.82 25.02
CA TRP A 222 -0.65 -1.23 24.72
C TRP A 222 -0.86 0.07 25.48
N ASN A 223 -0.44 0.16 26.73
CA ASN A 223 -0.52 1.39 27.50
C ASN A 223 0.31 2.52 26.86
N ARG A 224 1.48 2.21 26.31
CA ARG A 224 2.30 3.20 25.58
C ARG A 224 1.66 3.63 24.26
N ILE A 225 1.04 2.71 23.53
CA ILE A 225 0.27 3.06 22.33
C ILE A 225 -0.94 3.94 22.69
N ALA A 226 -1.60 3.66 23.82
CA ALA A 226 -2.71 4.48 24.30
C ALA A 226 -2.32 5.94 24.60
N GLU A 227 -1.05 6.22 24.90
CA GLU A 227 -0.55 7.60 25.11
C GLU A 227 -0.50 8.41 23.80
N LEU A 228 -0.48 7.74 22.64
CA LEU A 228 -0.42 8.37 21.30
C LEU A 228 -1.80 8.88 20.86
N GLN A 229 -2.37 9.83 21.60
CA GLN A 229 -3.74 10.31 21.43
C GLN A 229 -4.03 10.97 20.05
N HIS A 230 -3.00 11.41 19.32
CA HIS A 230 -3.13 12.02 17.99
C HIS A 230 -3.01 11.02 16.84
N LEU A 231 -2.87 9.71 17.16
CA LEU A 231 -2.68 8.67 16.16
C LEU A 231 -3.91 8.55 15.25
N ARG A 232 -3.67 8.67 13.94
CA ARG A 232 -4.70 8.52 12.90
C ARG A 232 -4.54 7.24 12.10
N SER A 233 -3.32 6.77 11.94
CA SER A 233 -3.02 5.57 11.17
C SER A 233 -2.08 4.67 11.96
N LEU A 234 -2.52 3.43 12.16
CA LEU A 234 -1.74 2.38 12.79
C LEU A 234 -1.65 1.19 11.84
N ASN A 235 -0.43 0.82 11.47
CA ASN A 235 -0.13 -0.44 10.81
C ASN A 235 0.73 -1.29 11.74
N PHE A 236 0.21 -2.45 12.08
CA PHE A 236 0.76 -3.27 13.14
C PHE A 236 0.78 -4.74 12.74
N SER A 237 1.80 -5.48 13.14
CA SER A 237 1.78 -6.92 13.00
C SER A 237 0.85 -7.52 14.05
N GLY A 238 -0.24 -8.07 13.58
CA GLY A 238 -1.29 -8.52 14.46
C GLY A 238 -1.54 -10.01 14.36
N VAL A 239 -0.53 -10.81 14.59
CA VAL A 239 -0.67 -12.26 14.50
C VAL A 239 -1.79 -12.75 15.39
N LYS A 240 -1.91 -12.18 16.58
CA LYS A 240 -2.94 -12.54 17.54
C LYS A 240 -3.58 -11.30 18.14
N VAL A 241 -4.83 -11.11 17.81
CA VAL A 241 -5.61 -9.98 18.32
C VAL A 241 -6.20 -10.35 19.68
N TYR A 242 -5.87 -9.56 20.68
CA TYR A 242 -6.33 -9.71 22.07
C TYR A 242 -7.37 -8.64 22.42
N ASN A 243 -8.16 -8.89 23.47
CA ASN A 243 -9.11 -7.93 24.00
C ASN A 243 -8.44 -6.62 24.43
N GLU A 244 -7.30 -6.71 25.10
CA GLU A 244 -6.55 -5.56 25.59
C GLU A 244 -6.12 -4.66 24.43
N LEU A 245 -5.63 -5.24 23.35
CA LEU A 245 -5.26 -4.50 22.14
C LEU A 245 -6.45 -3.77 21.55
N LEU A 246 -7.55 -4.48 21.26
CA LEU A 246 -8.73 -3.86 20.65
C LEU A 246 -9.36 -2.80 21.54
N ASN A 247 -9.41 -3.02 22.85
CA ASN A 247 -9.92 -2.03 23.80
C ASN A 247 -9.03 -0.79 23.86
N THR A 248 -7.71 -0.95 23.78
CA THR A 248 -6.76 0.16 23.73
C THR A 248 -6.95 0.97 22.46
N LEU A 249 -6.94 0.29 21.30
CA LEU A 249 -7.09 0.95 20.01
C LEU A 249 -8.48 1.57 19.82
N GLY A 250 -9.52 0.91 20.34
CA GLY A 250 -10.88 1.40 20.28
C GLY A 250 -11.11 2.73 21.01
N ARG A 251 -10.25 3.05 21.98
CA ARG A 251 -10.30 4.32 22.75
C ARG A 251 -9.55 5.47 22.06
N LEU A 252 -8.75 5.20 21.02
CA LEU A 252 -8.02 6.26 20.31
C LEU A 252 -9.00 7.13 19.52
N PRO A 253 -9.16 8.42 19.86
CA PRO A 253 -10.27 9.24 19.35
C PRO A 253 -10.14 9.59 17.88
N HIS A 254 -8.91 9.58 17.34
CA HIS A 254 -8.59 10.02 15.99
C HIS A 254 -8.13 8.89 15.07
N LEU A 255 -8.21 7.63 15.50
CA LEU A 255 -7.76 6.48 14.69
C LEU A 255 -8.71 6.27 13.50
N GLU A 256 -8.24 6.65 12.32
CA GLU A 256 -8.98 6.58 11.04
C GLU A 256 -8.61 5.33 10.23
N ASN A 257 -7.35 4.88 10.33
CA ASN A 257 -6.81 3.77 9.56
C ASN A 257 -6.21 2.73 10.49
N LEU A 258 -6.71 1.51 10.43
CA LEU A 258 -6.20 0.39 11.21
C LEU A 258 -5.83 -0.75 10.28
N SER A 259 -4.57 -1.19 10.36
CA SER A 259 -4.05 -2.30 9.58
C SER A 259 -3.43 -3.34 10.48
N PHE A 260 -3.86 -4.58 10.33
CA PHE A 260 -3.23 -5.75 10.92
C PHE A 260 -2.61 -6.60 9.81
N CYS A 261 -1.30 -6.80 9.89
CA CYS A 261 -0.56 -7.63 8.96
C CYS A 261 0.04 -8.82 9.71
N ALA A 262 -0.21 -10.04 9.27
CA ALA A 262 0.47 -11.21 9.80
C ALA A 262 1.68 -11.58 8.94
N ASN A 263 2.66 -12.24 9.55
CA ASN A 263 3.77 -12.82 8.84
C ASN A 263 3.51 -14.31 8.63
N LYS A 264 3.81 -14.82 7.46
CA LYS A 264 3.65 -16.24 7.16
C LYS A 264 4.57 -17.16 7.97
N ASN A 265 5.62 -16.61 8.55
CA ASN A 265 6.54 -17.36 9.42
C ASN A 265 6.13 -17.37 10.88
N ASP A 266 5.02 -16.70 11.23
CA ASP A 266 4.52 -16.76 12.58
C ASP A 266 4.08 -18.19 12.93
N PRO A 267 4.52 -18.74 14.05
CA PRO A 267 4.13 -20.09 14.43
C PRO A 267 2.61 -20.16 14.59
N VAL A 268 2.00 -21.11 13.89
CA VAL A 268 0.58 -21.45 14.07
C VAL A 268 0.44 -22.09 15.45
N THR A 269 0.27 -21.30 16.49
CA THR A 269 0.05 -21.80 17.84
C THR A 269 -1.39 -21.51 18.27
N ASP A 270 -2.36 -22.14 17.57
CA ASP A 270 -3.79 -21.93 17.84
C ASP A 270 -4.25 -22.56 19.17
N ASP A 271 -3.39 -23.37 19.81
CA ASP A 271 -3.74 -24.10 21.02
C ASP A 271 -3.66 -23.31 22.34
N LEU A 272 -3.29 -22.04 22.31
CA LEU A 272 -3.23 -21.27 23.56
C LEU A 272 -4.63 -20.96 24.08
N PRO A 273 -4.94 -21.27 25.34
CA PRO A 273 -6.28 -21.09 25.93
C PRO A 273 -6.82 -19.65 25.82
N GLU A 274 -5.93 -18.66 25.78
CA GLU A 274 -6.26 -17.24 25.68
C GLU A 274 -6.99 -16.90 24.36
N PHE A 275 -6.82 -17.71 23.29
CA PHE A 275 -7.50 -17.47 22.00
C PHE A 275 -8.91 -18.05 21.94
N ARG A 276 -9.29 -18.88 22.90
CA ARG A 276 -10.66 -19.42 23.01
C ARG A 276 -11.63 -18.40 23.64
N VAL A 277 -11.11 -17.33 24.24
CA VAL A 277 -11.95 -16.28 24.84
C VAL A 277 -12.52 -15.37 23.74
N PRO A 278 -13.84 -15.16 23.68
CA PRO A 278 -14.44 -14.22 22.74
C PRO A 278 -13.87 -12.81 22.91
N LEU A 279 -13.70 -12.12 21.78
CA LEU A 279 -13.31 -10.72 21.81
C LEU A 279 -14.51 -9.87 22.28
N HIS A 280 -14.27 -9.02 23.27
CA HIS A 280 -15.27 -8.11 23.79
C HIS A 280 -14.75 -6.68 23.71
N VAL A 281 -15.43 -5.87 22.90
CA VAL A 281 -15.06 -4.48 22.64
C VAL A 281 -16.30 -3.61 22.88
N PRO A 282 -16.20 -2.51 23.66
CA PRO A 282 -17.30 -1.61 23.91
C PRO A 282 -17.91 -1.04 22.62
N ASP A 283 -19.22 -0.79 22.64
CA ASP A 283 -19.99 -0.34 21.45
C ASP A 283 -19.61 1.06 20.92
N ASP A 284 -19.01 1.89 21.76
CA ASP A 284 -18.54 3.24 21.44
C ASP A 284 -17.08 3.26 20.95
N SER A 285 -16.44 2.10 20.86
CA SER A 285 -15.07 1.97 20.39
C SER A 285 -14.92 2.34 18.90
N PHE A 286 -13.69 2.70 18.51
CA PHE A 286 -13.35 3.08 17.13
C PHE A 286 -14.19 4.24 16.58
N PRO A 287 -14.30 5.39 17.27
CA PRO A 287 -15.22 6.47 16.88
C PRO A 287 -14.92 7.08 15.52
N SER A 288 -13.67 7.03 15.05
CA SER A 288 -13.21 7.66 13.82
C SER A 288 -12.76 6.68 12.74
N LEU A 289 -12.86 5.36 12.96
CA LEU A 289 -12.33 4.34 12.04
C LEU A 289 -13.05 4.39 10.68
N ARG A 290 -12.27 4.57 9.61
CA ARG A 290 -12.76 4.63 8.23
C ARG A 290 -12.20 3.53 7.34
N ASN A 291 -10.96 3.14 7.58
CA ASN A 291 -10.26 2.16 6.77
C ASN A 291 -9.74 1.04 7.65
N LEU A 292 -10.14 -0.18 7.31
CA LEU A 292 -9.70 -1.40 7.99
C LEU A 292 -9.00 -2.31 6.98
N TYR A 293 -7.76 -2.68 7.30
CA TYR A 293 -6.94 -3.55 6.47
C TYR A 293 -6.48 -4.77 7.27
N LEU A 294 -6.86 -5.97 6.81
CA LEU A 294 -6.59 -7.25 7.46
C LEU A 294 -5.82 -8.14 6.49
N GLN A 295 -4.51 -8.33 6.70
CA GLN A 295 -3.67 -9.09 5.79
C GLN A 295 -3.04 -10.30 6.47
N GLY A 296 -3.24 -11.46 5.88
CA GLY A 296 -2.53 -12.68 6.26
C GLY A 296 -2.88 -13.23 7.64
N LEU A 297 -3.95 -12.74 8.26
CA LEU A 297 -4.37 -13.20 9.59
C LEU A 297 -4.84 -14.65 9.53
N PHE A 298 -4.53 -15.40 10.61
CA PHE A 298 -5.00 -16.77 10.76
C PHE A 298 -6.52 -16.82 10.86
N GLU A 299 -7.06 -17.96 10.45
CA GLU A 299 -8.50 -18.19 10.42
C GLU A 299 -9.20 -17.90 11.73
N ASP A 300 -8.69 -18.43 12.83
CA ASP A 300 -9.29 -18.22 14.16
C ASP A 300 -9.29 -16.73 14.56
N THR A 301 -8.22 -16.02 14.24
CA THR A 301 -8.15 -14.58 14.46
C THR A 301 -9.17 -13.83 13.62
N MET A 302 -9.32 -14.19 12.36
CA MET A 302 -10.33 -13.61 11.47
C MET A 302 -11.75 -13.90 11.96
N ASN A 303 -12.06 -15.17 12.27
CA ASN A 303 -13.37 -15.60 12.79
C ASN A 303 -13.73 -14.89 14.11
N ARG A 304 -12.73 -14.60 14.94
CA ARG A 304 -12.93 -13.85 16.19
C ARG A 304 -13.18 -12.37 15.91
N LEU A 305 -12.44 -11.74 14.99
CA LEU A 305 -12.61 -10.34 14.60
C LEU A 305 -14.01 -10.10 14.01
N PHE A 306 -14.49 -11.02 13.15
CA PHE A 306 -15.84 -10.88 12.56
C PHE A 306 -16.97 -10.99 13.59
N LYS A 307 -16.70 -11.53 14.78
CA LYS A 307 -17.62 -11.51 15.92
C LYS A 307 -17.61 -10.19 16.70
N VAL A 308 -16.86 -9.18 16.24
CA VAL A 308 -16.77 -7.84 16.84
C VAL A 308 -17.44 -6.82 15.93
N PRO A 309 -18.79 -6.67 15.97
CA PRO A 309 -19.53 -5.83 15.02
C PRO A 309 -19.07 -4.36 15.00
N VAL A 310 -18.66 -3.83 16.17
CA VAL A 310 -18.24 -2.43 16.31
C VAL A 310 -17.03 -2.09 15.42
N LEU A 311 -16.15 -3.07 15.16
CA LEU A 311 -15.00 -2.90 14.28
C LEU A 311 -15.38 -2.63 12.81
N PHE A 312 -16.55 -3.12 12.38
CA PHE A 312 -17.02 -3.03 11.00
C PHE A 312 -18.13 -1.98 10.79
N ARG A 313 -18.69 -1.43 11.85
CA ARG A 313 -19.85 -0.52 11.79
C ARG A 313 -19.57 0.80 11.07
N ARG A 314 -18.35 1.34 11.21
CA ARG A 314 -17.97 2.67 10.71
C ARG A 314 -17.08 2.67 9.47
N PRO A 315 -16.27 1.64 9.18
CA PRO A 315 -15.42 1.66 8.01
C PRO A 315 -16.20 1.90 6.71
N VAL A 316 -15.62 2.77 5.90
CA VAL A 316 -16.03 3.02 4.51
C VAL A 316 -15.25 2.11 3.57
N ARG A 317 -14.03 1.74 3.98
CA ARG A 317 -13.15 0.83 3.22
C ARG A 317 -12.71 -0.34 4.09
N VAL A 318 -12.87 -1.56 3.55
CA VAL A 318 -12.38 -2.79 4.17
C VAL A 318 -11.57 -3.58 3.15
N THR A 319 -10.36 -3.92 3.52
CA THR A 319 -9.47 -4.77 2.74
C THR A 319 -9.12 -6.01 3.54
N ILE A 320 -9.37 -7.18 2.97
CA ILE A 320 -9.10 -8.48 3.58
C ILE A 320 -8.27 -9.29 2.59
N ILE A 321 -7.05 -9.62 2.99
CA ILE A 321 -6.14 -10.42 2.18
C ILE A 321 -5.77 -11.66 2.96
N PHE A 322 -6.21 -12.79 2.46
CA PHE A 322 -5.86 -14.09 3.05
C PHE A 322 -4.46 -14.51 2.61
N MET A 323 -3.73 -15.14 3.51
CA MET A 323 -2.47 -15.80 3.18
C MET A 323 -2.71 -17.28 2.89
N TYR A 324 -2.19 -17.72 1.76
CA TYR A 324 -2.17 -19.15 1.44
C TYR A 324 -1.14 -19.85 2.34
N GLN A 325 -1.59 -20.82 3.12
CA GLN A 325 -0.70 -21.70 3.85
C GLN A 325 -0.43 -22.96 3.02
N PRO A 326 0.83 -23.25 2.67
CA PRO A 326 1.18 -24.34 1.76
C PRO A 326 0.89 -25.74 2.31
N PHE A 327 0.59 -25.88 3.59
CA PHE A 327 0.39 -27.16 4.26
C PHE A 327 -1.07 -27.54 4.50
N GLU A 328 -2.00 -26.61 4.37
CA GLU A 328 -3.41 -26.92 4.48
C GLU A 328 -3.97 -27.20 3.10
N TYR A 329 -4.23 -28.49 2.82
CA TYR A 329 -4.93 -28.96 1.64
C TYR A 329 -6.16 -28.10 1.38
N ARG A 330 -6.22 -27.44 0.20
CA ARG A 330 -7.39 -26.81 -0.44
C ARG A 330 -8.53 -26.52 0.55
N LEU A 331 -8.24 -25.76 1.60
CA LEU A 331 -9.29 -25.28 2.47
C LEU A 331 -10.28 -24.51 1.59
N ASP A 332 -11.52 -24.89 1.72
CA ASP A 332 -12.58 -24.26 0.95
C ASP A 332 -12.72 -22.78 1.40
N MET A 333 -11.91 -21.93 0.77
CA MET A 333 -11.96 -20.48 1.02
C MET A 333 -13.33 -19.90 0.69
N THR A 334 -14.15 -20.66 -0.03
CA THR A 334 -15.50 -20.29 -0.45
C THR A 334 -16.41 -20.05 0.75
N GLU A 335 -16.52 -20.99 1.67
CA GLU A 335 -17.38 -20.82 2.85
C GLU A 335 -16.96 -19.62 3.69
N ARG A 336 -15.64 -19.45 3.88
CA ARG A 336 -15.08 -18.35 4.68
C ARG A 336 -15.31 -16.98 4.04
N SER A 337 -15.00 -16.84 2.77
CA SER A 337 -15.20 -15.58 2.05
C SER A 337 -16.68 -15.20 2.03
N ASN A 338 -17.56 -16.16 1.82
CA ASN A 338 -18.99 -15.92 1.84
C ASN A 338 -19.51 -15.52 3.24
N ALA A 339 -19.06 -16.18 4.30
CA ALA A 339 -19.42 -15.82 5.68
C ALA A 339 -18.94 -14.40 6.03
N ILE A 340 -17.78 -14.00 5.53
CA ILE A 340 -17.25 -12.64 5.70
C ILE A 340 -18.13 -11.61 4.97
N ILE A 341 -18.50 -11.88 3.72
CA ILE A 341 -19.38 -11.00 2.94
C ILE A 341 -20.72 -10.84 3.64
N GLU A 342 -21.30 -11.93 4.15
CA GLU A 342 -22.54 -11.89 4.94
C GLU A 342 -22.38 -11.05 6.21
N CYS A 343 -21.30 -11.26 6.96
CA CYS A 343 -21.00 -10.48 8.16
C CYS A 343 -20.86 -8.98 7.86
N LEU A 344 -20.13 -8.63 6.79
CA LEU A 344 -19.97 -7.24 6.37
C LEU A 344 -21.29 -6.62 5.95
N SER A 345 -22.14 -7.34 5.23
CA SER A 345 -23.45 -6.84 4.80
C SER A 345 -24.37 -6.49 5.98
N GLN A 346 -24.24 -7.22 7.10
CA GLN A 346 -25.04 -7.00 8.30
C GLN A 346 -24.49 -5.89 9.19
N ASN A 347 -23.16 -5.73 9.22
CA ASN A 347 -22.50 -4.88 10.21
C ASN A 347 -21.89 -3.60 9.64
N SER A 348 -21.79 -3.44 8.31
CA SER A 348 -21.05 -2.35 7.65
C SER A 348 -21.94 -1.51 6.74
N PRO A 349 -22.91 -0.74 7.27
CA PRO A 349 -23.89 -0.01 6.46
C PRO A 349 -23.27 1.12 5.61
N HIS A 350 -22.06 1.55 5.92
CA HIS A 350 -21.34 2.63 5.24
C HIS A 350 -20.22 2.15 4.32
N LEU A 351 -20.13 0.82 4.08
CA LEU A 351 -19.09 0.24 3.27
C LEU A 351 -19.28 0.61 1.79
N GLU A 352 -18.31 1.33 1.22
CA GLU A 352 -18.26 1.72 -0.19
C GLU A 352 -17.18 0.95 -0.95
N ASP A 353 -16.06 0.64 -0.28
CA ASP A 353 -14.90 0.00 -0.89
C ASP A 353 -14.60 -1.34 -0.20
N LEU A 354 -14.70 -2.43 -0.95
CA LEU A 354 -14.40 -3.78 -0.45
C LEU A 354 -13.34 -4.44 -1.32
N THR A 355 -12.28 -4.91 -0.67
CA THR A 355 -11.28 -5.79 -1.29
C THR A 355 -11.22 -7.10 -0.55
N ILE A 356 -11.39 -8.21 -1.28
CA ILE A 356 -11.14 -9.57 -0.78
C ILE A 356 -10.12 -10.22 -1.70
N GLY A 357 -8.95 -10.55 -1.16
CA GLY A 357 -7.83 -11.08 -1.92
C GLY A 357 -7.21 -12.32 -1.30
N LEU A 358 -6.48 -13.07 -2.15
CA LEU A 358 -5.64 -14.19 -1.76
C LEU A 358 -4.19 -13.87 -2.14
N LEU A 359 -3.27 -13.98 -1.18
CA LEU A 359 -1.84 -13.98 -1.45
C LEU A 359 -1.41 -15.43 -1.71
N GLY A 360 -1.00 -15.72 -2.96
CA GLY A 360 -0.53 -17.06 -3.36
C GLY A 360 -1.05 -17.48 -4.72
N LYS A 361 -0.40 -18.50 -5.29
CA LYS A 361 -0.66 -18.96 -6.68
C LYS A 361 -1.84 -19.93 -6.80
N TYR A 362 -2.36 -20.44 -5.70
CA TYR A 362 -3.30 -21.56 -5.72
C TYR A 362 -4.47 -21.30 -4.78
N GLY A 363 -5.58 -20.98 -5.33
CA GLY A 363 -6.84 -20.85 -4.62
C GLY A 363 -7.77 -19.87 -5.33
N CYS A 364 -8.99 -20.27 -5.53
CA CYS A 364 -10.09 -19.38 -5.90
C CYS A 364 -11.16 -19.53 -4.83
N PHE A 365 -12.01 -18.52 -4.70
CA PHE A 365 -13.25 -18.68 -3.96
C PHE A 365 -14.42 -18.55 -4.92
N ILE A 366 -15.44 -19.35 -4.68
CA ILE A 366 -16.67 -19.33 -5.45
C ILE A 366 -17.65 -18.38 -4.75
N VAL A 367 -18.21 -17.43 -5.51
CA VAL A 367 -19.25 -16.54 -4.98
C VAL A 367 -20.54 -17.33 -4.93
N THR A 368 -20.99 -17.67 -3.72
CA THR A 368 -22.25 -18.41 -3.54
C THR A 368 -23.47 -17.51 -3.62
N ARG A 369 -24.65 -18.11 -3.79
CA ARG A 369 -25.92 -17.37 -3.80
C ARG A 369 -26.20 -16.60 -2.51
N SER A 370 -25.69 -17.07 -1.35
CA SER A 370 -25.81 -16.32 -0.09
C SER A 370 -24.99 -15.05 -0.11
N ALA A 371 -23.75 -15.10 -0.63
CA ALA A 371 -22.91 -13.91 -0.80
C ALA A 371 -23.51 -12.92 -1.81
N ILE A 372 -24.08 -13.41 -2.93
CA ILE A 372 -24.80 -12.56 -3.89
C ILE A 372 -25.94 -11.81 -3.21
N ASN A 373 -26.72 -12.49 -2.38
CA ASN A 373 -27.79 -11.85 -1.62
C ASN A 373 -27.23 -10.83 -0.61
N ALA A 374 -26.10 -11.10 0.01
CA ALA A 374 -25.45 -10.18 0.91
C ALA A 374 -24.97 -8.91 0.19
N PHE A 375 -24.39 -9.03 -1.01
CA PHE A 375 -23.98 -7.88 -1.82
C PHE A 375 -25.12 -6.93 -2.15
N ARG A 376 -26.35 -7.41 -2.33
CA ARG A 376 -27.55 -6.57 -2.59
C ARG A 376 -27.83 -5.55 -1.47
N HIS A 377 -27.38 -5.82 -0.26
CA HIS A 377 -27.53 -4.94 0.89
C HIS A 377 -26.39 -3.96 1.08
N MET A 378 -25.33 -4.04 0.25
CA MET A 378 -24.17 -3.16 0.30
C MET A 378 -24.25 -2.10 -0.80
N HIS A 379 -23.77 -0.89 -0.52
CA HIS A 379 -23.74 0.20 -1.48
C HIS A 379 -22.31 0.39 -2.05
N LEU A 380 -21.72 -0.71 -2.57
CA LEU A 380 -20.34 -0.71 -3.02
C LEU A 380 -20.17 0.14 -4.29
N ARG A 381 -19.12 0.97 -4.26
CA ARG A 381 -18.61 1.72 -5.40
C ARG A 381 -17.32 1.09 -5.96
N TYR A 382 -16.53 0.51 -5.09
CA TYR A 382 -15.31 -0.21 -5.43
C TYR A 382 -15.41 -1.64 -4.90
N LEU A 383 -15.16 -2.62 -5.77
CA LEU A 383 -15.08 -4.03 -5.38
C LEU A 383 -13.86 -4.66 -6.05
N SER A 384 -12.96 -5.22 -5.24
CA SER A 384 -11.83 -6.01 -5.71
C SER A 384 -11.94 -7.44 -5.19
N LEU A 385 -11.98 -8.38 -6.11
CA LEU A 385 -12.06 -9.82 -5.84
C LEU A 385 -10.93 -10.50 -6.60
N THR A 386 -9.81 -10.78 -5.92
CA THR A 386 -8.69 -11.48 -6.55
C THR A 386 -8.96 -12.97 -6.57
N ILE A 387 -8.90 -13.59 -7.77
CA ILE A 387 -9.06 -15.04 -7.98
C ILE A 387 -10.45 -15.54 -7.53
N VAL A 388 -11.46 -15.05 -8.23
CA VAL A 388 -12.87 -15.44 -8.00
C VAL A 388 -13.35 -16.36 -9.11
N ASP A 389 -14.17 -17.35 -8.76
CA ASP A 389 -14.93 -18.17 -9.70
C ASP A 389 -16.43 -17.92 -9.51
N PHE A 390 -17.11 -17.56 -10.56
CA PHE A 390 -18.56 -17.33 -10.54
C PHE A 390 -19.36 -18.60 -10.84
N GLY A 391 -18.70 -19.74 -11.05
CA GLY A 391 -19.36 -21.05 -11.26
C GLY A 391 -20.09 -21.14 -12.61
N SER A 392 -21.05 -20.29 -12.86
CA SER A 392 -21.86 -20.29 -14.10
C SER A 392 -22.14 -18.86 -14.58
N GLU A 393 -22.53 -18.71 -15.87
CA GLU A 393 -22.94 -17.41 -16.42
C GLU A 393 -24.15 -16.80 -15.66
N VAL A 394 -25.09 -17.64 -15.25
CA VAL A 394 -26.28 -17.20 -14.49
C VAL A 394 -25.88 -16.62 -13.12
N GLU A 395 -24.88 -17.22 -12.47
CA GLU A 395 -24.37 -16.71 -11.20
C GLU A 395 -23.59 -15.41 -11.38
N LEU A 396 -22.88 -15.23 -12.49
CA LEU A 396 -22.23 -13.97 -12.83
C LEU A 396 -23.27 -12.86 -13.04
N GLU A 397 -24.32 -13.10 -13.81
CA GLU A 397 -25.38 -12.11 -14.02
C GLU A 397 -26.10 -11.73 -12.72
N ASP A 398 -26.46 -12.72 -11.90
CA ASP A 398 -27.06 -12.52 -10.59
C ASP A 398 -26.14 -11.71 -9.67
N PHE A 399 -24.84 -11.95 -9.71
CA PHE A 399 -23.84 -11.19 -8.97
C PHE A 399 -23.79 -9.74 -9.46
N LEU A 400 -23.63 -9.50 -10.76
CA LEU A 400 -23.57 -8.14 -11.31
C LEU A 400 -24.85 -7.35 -11.02
N ALA A 401 -26.01 -7.99 -11.12
CA ALA A 401 -27.29 -7.38 -10.74
C ALA A 401 -27.37 -7.05 -9.24
N SER A 402 -26.55 -7.69 -8.41
CA SER A 402 -26.50 -7.42 -6.96
C SER A 402 -25.70 -6.19 -6.58
N VAL A 403 -24.86 -5.67 -7.48
CA VAL A 403 -23.92 -4.55 -7.23
C VAL A 403 -24.04 -3.41 -8.27
N PRO A 404 -25.25 -2.89 -8.54
CA PRO A 404 -25.52 -1.97 -9.66
C PRO A 404 -24.88 -0.58 -9.50
N HIS A 405 -24.30 -0.29 -8.35
CA HIS A 405 -23.69 1.01 -8.04
C HIS A 405 -22.17 1.02 -8.21
N LEU A 406 -21.58 -0.10 -8.63
CA LEU A 406 -20.13 -0.20 -8.83
C LEU A 406 -19.63 0.80 -9.88
N GLU A 407 -18.60 1.52 -9.49
CA GLU A 407 -17.82 2.41 -10.35
C GLU A 407 -16.49 1.75 -10.76
N VAL A 408 -15.94 0.89 -9.89
CA VAL A 408 -14.71 0.15 -10.11
C VAL A 408 -14.89 -1.31 -9.74
N LEU A 409 -14.58 -2.20 -10.68
CA LEU A 409 -14.49 -3.64 -10.44
C LEU A 409 -13.08 -4.14 -10.75
N ASP A 410 -12.44 -4.74 -9.77
CA ASP A 410 -11.10 -5.32 -9.90
C ASP A 410 -11.18 -6.84 -9.67
N LEU A 411 -10.94 -7.60 -10.72
CA LEU A 411 -10.94 -9.06 -10.72
C LEU A 411 -9.50 -9.63 -10.65
N GLY A 412 -8.53 -8.79 -10.35
CA GLY A 412 -7.14 -9.18 -10.14
C GLY A 412 -6.49 -9.81 -11.37
N LEU A 413 -5.99 -11.03 -11.21
CA LEU A 413 -5.28 -11.78 -12.27
C LEU A 413 -6.21 -12.65 -13.11
N GLN A 414 -7.51 -12.52 -12.98
CA GLN A 414 -8.46 -13.39 -13.67
C GLN A 414 -8.39 -13.20 -15.18
N GLN A 415 -8.39 -14.32 -15.90
CA GLN A 415 -8.60 -14.34 -17.33
C GLN A 415 -10.10 -14.20 -17.60
N LEU A 416 -10.47 -13.22 -18.42
CA LEU A 416 -11.85 -13.01 -18.82
C LEU A 416 -12.08 -13.52 -20.24
N ALA A 417 -13.12 -14.33 -20.39
CA ALA A 417 -13.65 -14.64 -21.70
C ALA A 417 -14.43 -13.43 -22.23
N PRO A 418 -14.41 -13.17 -23.55
CA PRO A 418 -15.13 -12.01 -24.11
C PRO A 418 -16.62 -11.97 -23.79
N GLU A 419 -17.27 -13.13 -23.62
CA GLU A 419 -18.69 -13.28 -23.32
C GLU A 419 -19.12 -12.51 -22.08
N VAL A 420 -18.23 -12.42 -21.08
CA VAL A 420 -18.55 -11.76 -19.80
C VAL A 420 -18.66 -10.24 -19.90
N PHE A 421 -18.14 -9.61 -20.96
CA PHE A 421 -18.21 -8.15 -21.10
C PHE A 421 -19.63 -7.62 -21.31
N GLN A 422 -20.48 -8.36 -22.01
CA GLN A 422 -21.86 -7.94 -22.24
C GLN A 422 -22.67 -7.84 -20.95
N PRO A 423 -22.67 -8.85 -20.06
CA PRO A 423 -23.26 -8.74 -18.72
C PRO A 423 -22.72 -7.53 -17.91
N PHE A 424 -21.43 -7.24 -17.96
CA PHE A 424 -20.90 -6.06 -17.26
C PHE A 424 -21.51 -4.75 -17.79
N GLY A 425 -21.60 -4.59 -19.12
CA GLY A 425 -22.18 -3.40 -19.72
C GLY A 425 -23.66 -3.22 -19.40
N SER A 426 -24.43 -4.31 -19.30
CA SER A 426 -25.89 -4.25 -19.05
C SER A 426 -26.25 -4.06 -17.57
N HIS A 427 -25.50 -4.67 -16.66
CA HIS A 427 -25.84 -4.68 -15.22
C HIS A 427 -25.12 -3.59 -14.41
N LEU A 428 -23.97 -3.07 -14.89
CA LEU A 428 -23.15 -2.08 -14.19
C LEU A 428 -23.14 -0.73 -14.91
N PRO A 429 -24.22 0.03 -14.89
CA PRO A 429 -24.35 1.27 -15.67
C PRO A 429 -23.41 2.40 -15.21
N LYS A 430 -22.82 2.28 -14.00
CA LYS A 430 -21.88 3.26 -13.44
C LYS A 430 -20.41 2.83 -13.55
N LEU A 431 -20.15 1.65 -14.10
CA LEU A 431 -18.79 1.11 -14.17
C LEU A 431 -17.89 2.00 -15.05
N GLY A 432 -16.94 2.66 -14.44
CA GLY A 432 -15.94 3.51 -15.10
C GLY A 432 -14.57 2.85 -15.25
N LEU A 433 -14.27 1.83 -14.42
CA LEU A 433 -13.00 1.12 -14.44
C LEU A 433 -13.20 -0.38 -14.21
N LEU A 434 -12.74 -1.19 -15.15
CA LEU A 434 -12.68 -2.65 -15.03
C LEU A 434 -11.22 -3.11 -15.09
N LEU A 435 -10.76 -3.74 -14.00
CA LEU A 435 -9.41 -4.28 -13.84
C LEU A 435 -9.48 -5.82 -13.91
N PHE A 436 -8.60 -6.43 -14.70
CA PHE A 436 -8.56 -7.89 -14.85
C PHE A 436 -7.16 -8.35 -15.29
N GLY A 437 -6.91 -9.66 -15.30
CA GLY A 437 -5.64 -10.22 -15.74
C GLY A 437 -5.48 -10.17 -17.25
N THR A 438 -6.15 -11.05 -17.95
CA THR A 438 -6.02 -11.23 -19.40
C THR A 438 -7.38 -11.40 -20.07
N ILE A 439 -7.43 -11.14 -21.38
CA ILE A 439 -8.60 -11.44 -22.22
C ILE A 439 -8.28 -12.69 -23.05
N ASP A 440 -9.21 -13.63 -23.05
CA ASP A 440 -9.19 -14.73 -24.03
C ASP A 440 -9.64 -14.20 -25.41
N LEU A 441 -8.84 -14.46 -26.43
CA LEU A 441 -9.09 -13.94 -27.78
C LEU A 441 -9.76 -14.96 -28.71
N GLU A 442 -9.92 -16.22 -28.29
CA GLU A 442 -10.28 -17.32 -29.22
C GLU A 442 -11.71 -17.19 -29.76
N ASN A 443 -12.67 -16.69 -28.98
CA ASN A 443 -14.09 -16.71 -29.35
C ASN A 443 -14.68 -15.35 -29.76
N ALA A 444 -13.87 -14.28 -29.79
CA ALA A 444 -14.38 -12.93 -30.04
C ALA A 444 -15.14 -12.74 -31.37
N LYS A 445 -14.82 -13.53 -32.40
CA LYS A 445 -15.49 -13.46 -33.70
C LYS A 445 -16.92 -13.99 -33.67
N GLU A 446 -17.13 -15.11 -33.01
CA GLU A 446 -18.45 -15.73 -32.90
C GLU A 446 -19.41 -14.88 -32.08
N LEU A 447 -18.86 -14.16 -31.11
CA LEU A 447 -19.62 -13.27 -30.22
C LEU A 447 -20.10 -12.01 -30.91
N LEU A 448 -19.31 -11.47 -31.84
CA LEU A 448 -19.72 -10.31 -32.65
C LEU A 448 -21.01 -10.57 -33.43
N GLU A 449 -21.24 -11.82 -33.85
CA GLU A 449 -22.45 -12.19 -34.57
C GLU A 449 -23.70 -12.30 -33.66
N LYS A 450 -23.47 -12.39 -32.34
CA LYS A 450 -24.54 -12.60 -31.33
C LYS A 450 -24.89 -11.33 -30.52
N VAL A 451 -24.07 -10.27 -30.61
CA VAL A 451 -24.30 -9.05 -29.80
C VAL A 451 -25.50 -8.28 -30.32
N GLU A 452 -26.61 -8.33 -29.62
CA GLU A 452 -27.69 -7.36 -29.76
C GLU A 452 -27.19 -5.99 -29.29
N GLN A 453 -27.41 -4.95 -30.11
CA GLN A 453 -26.88 -3.59 -29.92
C GLN A 453 -27.48 -2.90 -28.67
N GLN A 454 -27.03 -3.27 -27.51
CA GLN A 454 -27.25 -2.52 -26.26
C GLN A 454 -25.93 -1.88 -25.85
N ALA A 455 -25.64 -0.74 -26.45
CA ALA A 455 -24.44 0.02 -26.09
C ALA A 455 -24.63 0.72 -24.72
N ALA A 456 -23.68 0.51 -23.83
CA ALA A 456 -23.61 1.28 -22.58
C ALA A 456 -23.18 2.72 -22.89
N SER A 457 -23.86 3.69 -22.29
CA SER A 457 -23.67 5.11 -22.60
C SER A 457 -22.45 5.75 -21.94
N GLN A 458 -21.82 5.08 -20.97
CA GLN A 458 -20.71 5.67 -20.22
C GLN A 458 -19.33 5.26 -20.76
N PRO A 459 -18.34 6.17 -20.68
CA PRO A 459 -16.93 5.81 -20.96
C PRO A 459 -16.43 4.85 -19.89
N ILE A 460 -15.71 3.81 -20.31
CA ILE A 460 -15.05 2.86 -19.42
C ILE A 460 -13.56 2.81 -19.71
N VAL A 461 -12.76 2.66 -18.67
CA VAL A 461 -11.34 2.31 -18.77
C VAL A 461 -11.18 0.83 -18.48
N LEU A 462 -10.76 0.07 -19.48
CA LEU A 462 -10.40 -1.33 -19.35
C LEU A 462 -8.91 -1.39 -19.01
N CYS A 463 -8.56 -1.95 -17.87
CA CYS A 463 -7.18 -2.03 -17.44
C CYS A 463 -6.79 -3.49 -17.23
N GLY A 464 -5.99 -4.04 -18.15
CA GLY A 464 -5.51 -5.42 -18.10
C GLY A 464 -4.00 -5.48 -17.93
N GLN A 465 -3.55 -6.57 -17.34
CA GLN A 465 -2.16 -6.96 -17.48
C GLN A 465 -2.05 -7.51 -18.88
N ALA A 466 -1.07 -7.09 -19.65
CA ALA A 466 -0.91 -7.47 -21.05
C ALA A 466 -1.48 -8.86 -21.43
N PHE A 467 -1.88 -9.05 -22.66
CA PHE A 467 -2.36 -10.31 -23.25
C PHE A 467 -1.36 -11.46 -23.01
N LEU A 468 -1.25 -11.93 -21.76
CA LEU A 468 -0.31 -12.96 -21.37
C LEU A 468 -0.99 -14.33 -21.42
N GLU A 469 -1.03 -14.90 -22.58
CA GLU A 469 -1.11 -16.36 -22.75
C GLU A 469 0.00 -17.10 -21.96
N HIS A 470 0.94 -16.40 -21.33
CA HIS A 470 2.21 -16.97 -20.89
C HIS A 470 2.23 -17.58 -19.49
N GLN A 471 1.34 -17.21 -18.58
CA GLN A 471 1.49 -17.69 -17.18
C GLN A 471 0.95 -19.10 -16.93
N TRP A 472 0.12 -19.63 -17.81
CA TRP A 472 -0.53 -20.92 -17.60
C TRP A 472 -0.20 -21.98 -18.65
N ARG A 473 0.62 -21.66 -19.65
CA ARG A 473 1.06 -22.63 -20.67
C ARG A 473 2.04 -23.63 -20.07
N GLN A 474 1.91 -24.84 -20.55
CA GLN A 474 2.87 -25.91 -20.28
C GLN A 474 4.28 -25.44 -20.66
N PRO A 475 5.31 -25.69 -19.83
CA PRO A 475 6.68 -25.32 -20.13
C PRO A 475 7.09 -25.92 -21.48
N GLY A 476 7.55 -25.07 -22.42
CA GLY A 476 8.03 -25.49 -23.72
C GLY A 476 7.19 -25.10 -24.93
N VAL A 477 6.01 -24.51 -24.75
CA VAL A 477 5.23 -23.98 -25.88
C VAL A 477 5.70 -22.55 -26.19
N PRO A 478 6.22 -22.28 -27.42
CA PRO A 478 6.69 -20.94 -27.77
C PRO A 478 5.54 -19.93 -27.80
N TYR A 479 5.83 -18.71 -27.35
CA TYR A 479 4.88 -17.58 -27.42
C TYR A 479 4.56 -17.25 -28.88
N SER A 480 3.29 -17.24 -29.22
CA SER A 480 2.79 -16.70 -30.46
C SER A 480 2.00 -15.42 -30.13
N PRO A 481 2.45 -14.24 -30.58
CA PRO A 481 1.69 -13.04 -30.34
C PRO A 481 0.31 -13.15 -31.02
N PRO A 482 -0.74 -12.55 -30.42
CA PRO A 482 -2.08 -12.61 -31.01
C PRO A 482 -2.08 -12.00 -32.42
N SER A 483 -2.90 -12.58 -33.30
CA SER A 483 -3.04 -12.09 -34.67
C SER A 483 -3.70 -10.71 -34.69
N ASP A 484 -3.45 -9.91 -35.73
CA ASP A 484 -4.12 -8.62 -35.89
C ASP A 484 -5.64 -8.79 -36.05
N GLU A 485 -6.08 -9.88 -36.68
CA GLU A 485 -7.50 -10.22 -36.82
C GLU A 485 -8.15 -10.47 -35.45
N SER A 486 -7.51 -11.24 -34.57
CA SER A 486 -8.01 -11.50 -33.21
C SER A 486 -8.11 -10.20 -32.39
N ILE A 487 -7.07 -9.36 -32.45
CA ILE A 487 -7.08 -8.07 -31.77
C ILE A 487 -8.19 -7.15 -32.30
N TYR A 488 -8.36 -7.10 -33.63
CA TYR A 488 -9.40 -6.30 -34.25
C TYR A 488 -10.81 -6.76 -33.87
N ASN A 489 -11.05 -8.07 -33.82
CA ASN A 489 -12.33 -8.64 -33.42
C ASN A 489 -12.66 -8.32 -31.95
N VAL A 490 -11.69 -8.42 -31.04
CA VAL A 490 -11.85 -8.02 -29.63
C VAL A 490 -12.13 -6.53 -29.52
N ALA A 491 -11.38 -5.67 -30.22
CA ALA A 491 -11.61 -4.23 -30.23
C ALA A 491 -13.05 -3.90 -30.68
N ARG A 492 -13.50 -4.53 -31.76
CA ARG A 492 -14.84 -4.36 -32.29
C ARG A 492 -15.91 -4.83 -31.31
N TYR A 493 -15.70 -5.95 -30.64
CA TYR A 493 -16.60 -6.47 -29.62
C TYR A 493 -16.68 -5.54 -28.41
N ILE A 494 -15.56 -5.09 -27.86
CA ILE A 494 -15.52 -4.12 -26.75
C ILE A 494 -16.28 -2.83 -27.12
N LEU A 495 -16.02 -2.27 -28.31
CA LEU A 495 -16.67 -1.04 -28.75
C LEU A 495 -18.17 -1.21 -29.07
N SER A 496 -18.63 -2.43 -29.33
CA SER A 496 -20.07 -2.69 -29.48
C SER A 496 -20.81 -2.59 -28.14
N ILE A 497 -20.12 -2.85 -27.02
CA ILE A 497 -20.66 -2.74 -25.66
C ILE A 497 -20.40 -1.34 -25.11
N TRP A 498 -19.18 -0.84 -25.23
CA TRP A 498 -18.75 0.47 -24.72
C TRP A 498 -18.10 1.30 -25.83
N PRO A 499 -18.85 2.12 -26.57
CA PRO A 499 -18.31 2.88 -27.69
C PRO A 499 -17.13 3.80 -27.35
N ASN A 500 -17.08 4.25 -26.09
CA ASN A 500 -16.05 5.15 -25.58
C ASN A 500 -14.99 4.43 -24.71
N ALA A 501 -14.90 3.09 -24.77
CA ALA A 501 -13.92 2.34 -23.97
C ALA A 501 -12.48 2.70 -24.34
N THR A 502 -11.61 2.81 -23.36
CA THR A 502 -10.16 2.87 -23.53
C THR A 502 -9.51 1.68 -22.87
N TYR A 503 -8.36 1.25 -23.38
CA TYR A 503 -7.60 0.15 -22.79
C TYR A 503 -6.26 0.67 -22.27
N GLU A 504 -5.96 0.39 -21.01
CA GLU A 504 -4.72 0.77 -20.35
C GLU A 504 -3.98 -0.45 -19.82
N ILE A 505 -2.66 -0.36 -19.72
CA ILE A 505 -1.86 -1.38 -19.05
C ILE A 505 -1.86 -1.09 -17.56
N GLN A 506 -2.36 -2.03 -16.79
CA GLN A 506 -2.25 -1.95 -15.34
C GLN A 506 -0.77 -2.10 -14.95
N ARG A 507 -0.15 -1.01 -14.56
CA ARG A 507 1.09 -1.03 -13.78
C ARG A 507 0.75 -1.31 -12.33
N ALA A 508 0.17 -2.48 -12.06
CA ALA A 508 -0.17 -2.85 -10.70
C ALA A 508 1.08 -2.82 -9.81
N PRO A 509 0.98 -2.26 -8.61
CA PRO A 509 2.08 -2.30 -7.63
C PRO A 509 2.54 -3.74 -7.33
N TRP A 510 1.67 -4.72 -7.53
CA TRP A 510 1.91 -6.16 -7.36
C TRP A 510 2.73 -6.80 -8.50
N ASN A 511 2.80 -6.18 -9.67
CA ASN A 511 3.47 -6.71 -10.88
C ASN A 511 4.98 -6.52 -10.92
N ARG A 512 5.62 -6.07 -9.84
CA ARG A 512 7.08 -6.17 -9.75
C ARG A 512 7.60 -7.61 -9.78
N MET A 513 6.70 -8.59 -9.69
CA MET A 513 7.05 -10.02 -9.73
C MET A 513 7.10 -10.65 -11.12
N CYS A 514 6.51 -10.04 -12.13
CA CYS A 514 6.58 -10.56 -13.50
C CYS A 514 7.72 -9.90 -14.25
N HIS A 515 8.79 -10.66 -14.50
CA HIS A 515 9.90 -10.26 -15.40
C HIS A 515 9.48 -10.18 -16.87
N CYS A 516 8.24 -10.53 -17.21
CA CYS A 516 7.65 -10.28 -18.51
C CYS A 516 7.37 -8.79 -18.59
N GLY A 517 8.19 -8.05 -19.33
CA GLY A 517 7.85 -6.68 -19.69
C GLY A 517 6.43 -6.67 -20.28
N PRO A 518 5.61 -5.65 -19.99
CA PRO A 518 4.28 -5.57 -20.58
C PRO A 518 4.42 -5.69 -22.08
N ASP A 519 3.58 -6.52 -22.71
CA ASP A 519 3.49 -6.54 -24.17
C ASP A 519 2.81 -5.24 -24.63
N ASN A 520 3.56 -4.14 -24.51
CA ASN A 520 3.13 -2.82 -24.90
C ASN A 520 2.68 -2.80 -26.37
N ALA A 521 3.21 -3.73 -27.18
CA ALA A 521 2.88 -3.81 -28.60
C ALA A 521 1.44 -4.28 -28.84
N ALA A 522 0.97 -5.33 -28.11
CA ALA A 522 -0.39 -5.82 -28.27
C ALA A 522 -1.44 -4.80 -27.78
N VAL A 523 -1.17 -4.13 -26.66
CA VAL A 523 -2.04 -3.07 -26.14
C VAL A 523 -2.06 -1.85 -27.06
N THR A 524 -0.92 -1.46 -27.60
CA THR A 524 -0.84 -0.38 -28.59
C THR A 524 -1.67 -0.72 -29.85
N ARG A 525 -1.58 -1.97 -30.32
CA ARG A 525 -2.36 -2.46 -31.46
C ARG A 525 -3.86 -2.49 -31.15
N LEU A 526 -4.27 -2.91 -29.94
CA LEU A 526 -5.67 -2.90 -29.52
C LEU A 526 -6.24 -1.47 -29.52
N ASN A 527 -5.54 -0.52 -28.89
CA ASN A 527 -5.97 0.87 -28.86
C ASN A 527 -6.02 1.48 -30.28
N ALA A 528 -5.04 1.21 -31.14
CA ALA A 528 -5.05 1.65 -32.53
C ALA A 528 -6.24 1.07 -33.31
N ALA A 529 -6.59 -0.21 -33.08
CA ALA A 529 -7.77 -0.82 -33.68
C ALA A 529 -9.06 -0.16 -33.18
N MET A 530 -9.17 0.14 -31.88
CA MET A 530 -10.33 0.82 -31.29
C MET A 530 -10.48 2.24 -31.85
N GLU A 531 -9.41 3.02 -32.00
CA GLU A 531 -9.43 4.36 -32.59
C GLU A 531 -9.84 4.32 -34.07
N SER A 532 -9.29 3.38 -34.83
CA SER A 532 -9.65 3.19 -36.25
C SER A 532 -11.14 2.85 -36.43
N LEU A 533 -11.68 1.96 -35.56
CA LEU A 533 -13.09 1.61 -35.59
C LEU A 533 -14.01 2.78 -35.22
N ARG A 534 -13.62 3.62 -34.23
CA ARG A 534 -14.38 4.85 -33.91
C ARG A 534 -14.42 5.82 -35.11
N ALA A 535 -13.27 6.02 -35.74
CA ALA A 535 -13.19 6.91 -36.90
C ALA A 535 -14.08 6.45 -38.08
N MET A 536 -14.24 5.12 -38.24
CA MET A 536 -15.13 4.56 -39.25
C MET A 536 -16.62 4.71 -38.91
N ASN A 537 -16.99 4.68 -37.63
CA ASN A 537 -18.38 4.81 -37.19
C ASN A 537 -18.89 6.27 -37.11
N VAL A 538 -17.99 7.26 -37.23
CA VAL A 538 -18.35 8.70 -37.25
C VAL A 538 -18.70 9.19 -38.67
N ASN A 539 -18.37 8.41 -39.71
CA ASN A 539 -18.73 8.68 -41.09
C ASN A 539 -19.94 7.84 -41.52
#